data_70598aec4bcb24a2fe5c611cef4e77e1
#
_entry.id   70598aec4bcb24a2fe5c611cef4e77e1
#
_cell.length_a   1.000
_cell.length_b   1.000
_cell.length_c   1.000
_cell.angle_alpha   90.00
_cell.angle_beta   90.00
_cell.angle_gamma   90.00
#
_symmetry.space_group_name_H-M   'P 1'
#
loop_
_entity.id
_entity.type
_entity.pdbx_description
1 polymer ?
#
loop_
_entity_poly.entity_id
_entity_poly.type
_entity_poly.pdbx_seq_one_letter_code
_entity_poly.pdbx_strand_id
1 'polypeptide(L)'
;MCIRDKTTGQASLSAEMKTFYENTLIDMAEPKLVHDRFADKYPIPKNNGKTIELRKYSSLAKATTPLVEGVTPAGNMLSVTAKTATVNQYGDYIKLSDMLELTAIDNNVVQSTKLLGSQSGRTLDTITREIVNAGTNVIYACGKDGGEVLSRDELGKDCVLSVDTVFRAAAQLESMNADGID
;
A
#
# COMPACT_ATOMS: atom_id res chain seq x y z
N MET A 1 -13.26 -2.16 -11.23
CA MET A 1 -14.05 -0.99 -11.63
C MET A 1 -15.08 -1.43 -12.63
N CYS A 2 -16.35 -1.33 -12.31
CA CYS A 2 -17.42 -1.81 -13.19
C CYS A 2 -18.08 -0.57 -13.79
N ILE A 3 -17.84 -0.32 -15.08
CA ILE A 3 -18.65 0.62 -15.85
C ILE A 3 -19.94 -0.15 -16.18
N ARG A 4 -20.92 -0.08 -15.29
CA ARG A 4 -22.27 -0.56 -15.55
C ARG A 4 -23.25 0.50 -15.14
N ASP A 5 -23.66 1.29 -16.12
CA ASP A 5 -25.03 1.75 -16.14
C ASP A 5 -25.68 1.18 -17.41
N LYS A 6 -26.56 0.22 -17.22
CA LYS A 6 -27.42 -0.26 -18.28
C LYS A 6 -28.60 0.71 -18.39
N THR A 7 -28.42 1.76 -19.11
CA THR A 7 -29.57 2.40 -19.74
C THR A 7 -29.82 1.69 -21.08
N THR A 8 -30.98 1.10 -21.13
CA THR A 8 -31.70 0.49 -22.26
C THR A 8 -31.10 0.76 -23.63
N GLY A 9 -30.51 -0.25 -24.26
CA GLY A 9 -30.29 -0.29 -25.70
C GLY A 9 -28.86 -0.46 -26.18
N GLN A 10 -27.84 -0.36 -25.35
CA GLN A 10 -26.48 -0.65 -25.81
C GLN A 10 -26.22 -2.15 -25.79
N ALA A 11 -26.03 -2.70 -26.99
CA ALA A 11 -25.40 -3.98 -27.19
C ALA A 11 -24.12 -4.04 -26.36
N SER A 12 -23.91 -5.13 -25.62
CA SER A 12 -22.72 -5.36 -24.81
C SER A 12 -21.48 -5.00 -25.63
N LEU A 13 -20.66 -4.06 -25.12
CA LEU A 13 -19.32 -3.82 -25.66
C LEU A 13 -18.66 -5.15 -25.95
N SER A 14 -18.08 -5.33 -27.14
CA SER A 14 -17.37 -6.54 -27.49
C SER A 14 -16.26 -6.82 -26.45
N ALA A 15 -15.90 -8.08 -26.26
CA ALA A 15 -14.84 -8.44 -25.31
C ALA A 15 -13.53 -7.69 -25.60
N GLU A 16 -13.24 -7.45 -26.87
CA GLU A 16 -12.07 -6.71 -27.35
C GLU A 16 -12.10 -5.23 -26.93
N MET A 17 -13.25 -4.57 -27.01
CA MET A 17 -13.40 -3.19 -26.57
C MET A 17 -13.25 -3.08 -25.03
N LYS A 18 -13.78 -4.03 -24.27
CA LYS A 18 -13.58 -4.07 -22.81
C LYS A 18 -12.11 -4.19 -22.45
N THR A 19 -11.40 -5.11 -23.10
CA THR A 19 -9.96 -5.31 -22.89
C THR A 19 -9.17 -4.06 -23.26
N PHE A 20 -9.53 -3.38 -24.34
CA PHE A 20 -8.87 -2.12 -24.72
C PHE A 20 -9.05 -1.03 -23.67
N TYR A 21 -10.25 -0.82 -23.16
CA TYR A 21 -10.50 0.18 -22.12
C TYR A 21 -9.85 -0.19 -20.79
N GLU A 22 -9.85 -1.46 -20.40
CA GLU A 22 -9.18 -1.94 -19.20
C GLU A 22 -7.67 -1.72 -19.27
N ASN A 23 -7.03 -2.06 -20.37
CA ASN A 23 -5.59 -1.85 -20.59
C ASN A 23 -5.25 -0.36 -20.58
N THR A 24 -5.99 0.48 -21.27
CA THR A 24 -5.78 1.94 -21.30
C THR A 24 -5.90 2.53 -19.89
N LEU A 25 -6.83 2.03 -19.08
CA LEU A 25 -7.05 2.47 -17.71
C LEU A 25 -5.89 2.10 -16.80
N ILE A 26 -5.37 0.89 -16.95
CA ILE A 26 -4.19 0.40 -16.20
C ILE A 26 -2.96 1.22 -16.59
N ASP A 27 -2.70 1.39 -17.89
CA ASP A 27 -1.55 2.17 -18.40
C ASP A 27 -1.55 3.61 -17.89
N MET A 28 -2.72 4.22 -17.71
CA MET A 28 -2.85 5.58 -17.19
C MET A 28 -2.73 5.66 -15.66
N ALA A 29 -3.03 4.58 -14.94
CA ALA A 29 -2.94 4.52 -13.50
C ALA A 29 -1.52 4.20 -13.00
N GLU A 30 -0.83 3.30 -13.68
CA GLU A 30 0.47 2.76 -13.26
C GLU A 30 1.55 3.83 -12.98
N PRO A 31 1.73 4.87 -13.83
CA PRO A 31 2.75 5.91 -13.56
C PRO A 31 2.49 6.74 -12.29
N LYS A 32 1.31 6.65 -11.71
CA LYS A 32 0.90 7.38 -10.51
C LYS A 32 1.15 6.61 -9.22
N LEU A 33 1.42 5.32 -9.31
CA LEU A 33 1.68 4.45 -8.18
C LEU A 33 3.16 4.53 -7.80
N VAL A 34 3.44 5.13 -6.67
CA VAL A 34 4.81 5.31 -6.14
C VAL A 34 4.98 4.57 -4.83
N HIS A 35 4.03 4.68 -3.91
CA HIS A 35 4.17 4.20 -2.54
C HIS A 35 4.04 2.68 -2.39
N ASP A 36 3.45 1.98 -3.37
CA ASP A 36 3.27 0.52 -3.34
C ASP A 36 4.44 -0.26 -3.93
N ARG A 37 5.44 0.43 -4.55
CA ARG A 37 6.57 -0.21 -5.25
C ARG A 37 7.48 -1.02 -4.34
N PHE A 38 7.56 -0.63 -3.07
CA PHE A 38 8.44 -1.24 -2.07
C PHE A 38 7.69 -2.14 -1.08
N ALA A 39 6.40 -2.41 -1.34
CA ALA A 39 5.58 -3.24 -0.49
C ALA A 39 5.46 -4.67 -1.04
N ASP A 40 5.44 -5.65 -0.16
CA ASP A 40 5.15 -7.02 -0.52
C ASP A 40 3.69 -7.20 -0.92
N LYS A 41 3.44 -7.88 -2.02
CA LYS A 41 2.10 -8.11 -2.56
C LYS A 41 1.61 -9.51 -2.18
N TYR A 42 0.55 -9.57 -1.39
CA TYR A 42 -0.12 -10.81 -1.01
C TYR A 42 -1.44 -10.95 -1.77
N PRO A 43 -1.51 -11.82 -2.78
CA PRO A 43 -2.76 -12.05 -3.53
C PRO A 43 -3.78 -12.78 -2.67
N ILE A 44 -5.02 -12.33 -2.69
CA ILE A 44 -6.14 -13.04 -2.08
C ILE A 44 -6.68 -14.05 -3.10
N PRO A 45 -6.73 -15.36 -2.78
CA PRO A 45 -7.35 -16.37 -3.64
C PRO A 45 -8.85 -16.08 -3.85
N LYS A 46 -9.34 -16.37 -5.05
CA LYS A 46 -10.77 -16.25 -5.34
C LYS A 46 -11.59 -17.11 -4.36
N ASN A 47 -12.70 -16.58 -3.90
CA ASN A 47 -13.64 -17.21 -2.96
C ASN A 47 -13.15 -17.37 -1.50
N ASN A 48 -12.07 -16.71 -1.11
CA ASN A 48 -11.51 -16.80 0.26
C ASN A 48 -11.91 -15.63 1.18
N GLY A 49 -12.96 -14.89 0.83
CA GLY A 49 -13.43 -13.76 1.64
C GLY A 49 -12.64 -12.48 1.41
N LYS A 50 -12.84 -11.49 2.28
CA LYS A 50 -12.23 -10.14 2.19
C LYS A 50 -11.09 -9.92 3.18
N THR A 51 -10.79 -10.91 4.02
CA THR A 51 -9.84 -10.76 5.13
C THR A 51 -8.70 -11.73 4.98
N ILE A 52 -7.48 -11.24 5.10
CA ILE A 52 -6.25 -12.04 5.19
C ILE A 52 -5.76 -11.96 6.64
N GLU A 53 -5.36 -13.10 7.18
CA GLU A 53 -4.64 -13.20 8.45
C GLU A 53 -3.17 -13.47 8.18
N LEU A 54 -2.31 -12.56 8.62
CA LEU A 54 -0.87 -12.68 8.60
C LEU A 54 -0.38 -13.06 10.00
N ARG A 55 0.45 -14.09 10.09
CA ARG A 55 0.99 -14.57 11.37
C ARG A 55 2.44 -14.13 11.50
N LYS A 56 2.72 -13.43 12.59
CA LYS A 56 4.08 -13.05 12.98
C LYS A 56 4.52 -13.92 14.15
N TYR A 57 5.66 -14.58 13.98
CA TYR A 57 6.35 -15.29 15.04
C TYR A 57 7.29 -14.34 15.76
N SER A 58 7.25 -14.36 17.10
CA SER A 58 8.20 -13.58 17.88
C SER A 58 9.55 -14.30 17.94
N SER A 59 10.64 -13.54 17.82
CA SER A 59 11.99 -14.10 18.00
C SER A 59 12.16 -14.62 19.42
N LEU A 60 12.87 -15.73 19.55
CA LEU A 60 13.20 -16.31 20.85
C LEU A 60 14.29 -15.48 21.54
N ALA A 61 14.27 -15.46 22.87
CA ALA A 61 15.33 -14.85 23.65
C ALA A 61 16.66 -15.58 23.42
N LYS A 62 17.77 -14.84 23.49
CA LYS A 62 19.10 -15.42 23.35
C LYS A 62 19.35 -16.44 24.48
N ALA A 63 19.78 -17.65 24.14
CA ALA A 63 20.14 -18.69 25.11
C ALA A 63 21.57 -18.43 25.62
N THR A 64 21.71 -17.57 26.61
CA THR A 64 23.03 -17.17 27.17
C THR A 64 23.47 -18.01 28.37
N THR A 65 22.61 -18.89 28.86
CA THR A 65 22.93 -19.75 30.04
C THR A 65 23.60 -21.04 29.57
N PRO A 66 24.79 -21.37 30.06
CA PRO A 66 25.45 -22.64 29.76
C PRO A 66 24.61 -23.82 30.23
N LEU A 67 24.62 -24.89 29.44
CA LEU A 67 23.93 -26.13 29.79
C LEU A 67 24.72 -26.88 30.87
N VAL A 68 24.00 -27.45 31.82
CA VAL A 68 24.60 -28.33 32.85
C VAL A 68 24.34 -29.77 32.43
N GLU A 69 25.38 -30.60 32.49
CA GLU A 69 25.31 -32.02 32.13
C GLU A 69 24.28 -32.75 33.03
N GLY A 70 23.40 -33.53 32.40
CA GLY A 70 22.35 -34.27 33.08
C GLY A 70 21.09 -33.49 33.45
N VAL A 71 21.04 -32.17 33.16
CA VAL A 71 19.87 -31.33 33.44
C VAL A 71 19.23 -30.87 32.13
N THR A 72 17.96 -31.24 31.94
CA THR A 72 17.19 -30.74 30.77
C THR A 72 16.78 -29.30 30.98
N PRO A 73 17.17 -28.35 30.10
CA PRO A 73 16.77 -26.96 30.25
C PRO A 73 15.26 -26.77 30.02
N ALA A 74 14.70 -25.72 30.63
CA ALA A 74 13.34 -25.33 30.36
C ALA A 74 13.17 -24.94 28.86
N GLY A 75 12.21 -25.55 28.19
CA GLY A 75 11.92 -25.25 26.77
C GLY A 75 11.26 -23.87 26.60
N ASN A 76 11.51 -23.23 25.48
CA ASN A 76 10.82 -22.00 25.10
C ASN A 76 9.52 -22.34 24.34
N MET A 77 8.48 -21.54 24.53
CA MET A 77 7.21 -21.65 23.79
C MET A 77 7.21 -20.67 22.62
N LEU A 78 6.67 -21.12 21.49
CA LEU A 78 6.45 -20.28 20.32
C LEU A 78 5.31 -19.29 20.60
N SER A 79 5.60 -17.99 20.45
CA SER A 79 4.59 -16.94 20.52
C SER A 79 4.23 -16.48 19.11
N VAL A 80 2.94 -16.53 18.78
CA VAL A 80 2.40 -16.15 17.47
C VAL A 80 1.42 -15.00 17.65
N THR A 81 1.65 -13.93 16.90
CA THR A 81 0.71 -12.79 16.85
C THR A 81 0.05 -12.76 15.48
N ALA A 82 -1.29 -12.82 15.44
CA ALA A 82 -2.05 -12.69 14.21
C ALA A 82 -2.35 -11.21 13.93
N LYS A 83 -2.11 -10.78 12.69
CA LYS A 83 -2.57 -9.49 12.15
C LYS A 83 -3.55 -9.73 11.02
N THR A 84 -4.74 -9.18 11.14
CA THR A 84 -5.78 -9.26 10.12
C THR A 84 -5.77 -8.01 9.25
N ALA A 85 -5.82 -8.19 7.93
CA ALA A 85 -5.99 -7.11 6.97
C ALA A 85 -7.27 -7.36 6.17
N THR A 86 -8.11 -6.34 6.04
CA THR A 86 -9.36 -6.39 5.28
C THR A 86 -9.22 -5.56 4.01
N VAL A 87 -9.60 -6.16 2.88
CA VAL A 87 -9.54 -5.49 1.58
C VAL A 87 -10.84 -4.73 1.33
N ASN A 88 -10.70 -3.45 0.99
CA ASN A 88 -11.78 -2.58 0.57
C ASN A 88 -11.73 -2.37 -0.95
N GLN A 89 -12.89 -2.16 -1.54
CA GLN A 89 -13.01 -1.84 -2.95
C GLN A 89 -13.31 -0.35 -3.11
N TYR A 90 -12.52 0.30 -3.95
CA TYR A 90 -12.70 1.70 -4.32
C TYR A 90 -13.07 1.79 -5.81
N GLY A 91 -13.94 2.72 -6.16
CA GLY A 91 -14.34 2.93 -7.53
C GLY A 91 -15.15 4.22 -7.69
N ASP A 92 -15.13 4.75 -8.90
CA ASP A 92 -15.91 5.91 -9.31
C ASP A 92 -16.43 5.70 -10.73
N TYR A 93 -17.38 6.53 -11.19
CA TYR A 93 -17.94 6.43 -12.52
C TYR A 93 -18.36 7.80 -13.05
N ILE A 94 -18.29 7.97 -14.36
CA ILE A 94 -18.78 9.16 -15.06
C ILE A 94 -20.04 8.78 -15.81
N LYS A 95 -21.12 9.56 -15.65
CA LYS A 95 -22.36 9.42 -16.42
C LYS A 95 -22.24 10.25 -17.69
N LEU A 96 -22.44 9.62 -18.83
CA LEU A 96 -22.55 10.27 -20.13
C LEU A 96 -23.96 10.03 -20.66
N SER A 97 -24.59 11.05 -21.24
CA SER A 97 -25.89 10.90 -21.90
C SER A 97 -25.68 10.67 -23.39
N ASP A 98 -26.60 9.93 -24.01
CA ASP A 98 -26.60 9.65 -25.48
C ASP A 98 -26.61 10.94 -26.28
N MET A 99 -27.34 11.97 -25.83
CA MET A 99 -27.38 13.29 -26.50
C MET A 99 -26.02 13.98 -26.45
N LEU A 100 -25.27 13.85 -25.33
CA LEU A 100 -23.93 14.41 -25.24
C LEU A 100 -22.94 13.69 -26.16
N GLU A 101 -23.07 12.38 -26.31
CA GLU A 101 -22.22 11.59 -27.19
C GLU A 101 -22.47 11.94 -28.67
N LEU A 102 -23.74 12.19 -29.05
CA LEU A 102 -24.14 12.57 -30.41
C LEU A 102 -23.79 14.01 -30.77
N THR A 103 -23.79 14.92 -29.81
CA THR A 103 -23.62 16.37 -30.05
C THR A 103 -22.24 16.90 -29.75
N ALA A 104 -21.44 16.16 -28.98
CA ALA A 104 -20.10 16.58 -28.59
C ALA A 104 -19.12 16.47 -29.78
N ILE A 105 -18.29 17.50 -29.94
CA ILE A 105 -17.21 17.54 -30.93
C ILE A 105 -16.09 16.58 -30.54
N ASP A 106 -15.85 16.41 -29.21
CA ASP A 106 -14.79 15.57 -28.66
C ASP A 106 -15.30 14.18 -28.29
N ASN A 107 -14.42 13.19 -28.36
CA ASN A 107 -14.73 11.83 -27.89
C ASN A 107 -14.71 11.78 -26.36
N ASN A 108 -15.84 12.08 -25.73
CA ASN A 108 -16.01 12.15 -24.29
C ASN A 108 -15.74 10.81 -23.58
N VAL A 109 -15.97 9.67 -24.24
CA VAL A 109 -15.72 8.33 -23.70
C VAL A 109 -14.23 8.11 -23.49
N VAL A 110 -13.42 8.47 -24.49
CA VAL A 110 -11.95 8.34 -24.39
C VAL A 110 -11.39 9.29 -23.34
N GLN A 111 -11.87 10.53 -23.30
CA GLN A 111 -11.41 11.48 -22.27
C GLN A 111 -11.80 11.05 -20.86
N SER A 112 -13.02 10.55 -20.68
CA SER A 112 -13.50 10.01 -19.41
C SER A 112 -12.65 8.83 -18.93
N THR A 113 -12.28 7.93 -19.85
CA THR A 113 -11.40 6.79 -19.52
C THR A 113 -10.02 7.25 -19.03
N LYS A 114 -9.42 8.25 -19.70
CA LYS A 114 -8.14 8.83 -19.28
C LYS A 114 -8.23 9.49 -17.90
N LEU A 115 -9.29 10.25 -17.65
CA LEU A 115 -9.51 10.92 -16.36
C LEU A 115 -9.72 9.93 -15.23
N LEU A 116 -10.53 8.88 -15.44
CA LEU A 116 -10.77 7.82 -14.47
C LEU A 116 -9.51 7.00 -14.20
N GLY A 117 -8.69 6.72 -15.23
CA GLY A 117 -7.40 6.05 -15.05
C GLY A 117 -6.45 6.87 -14.18
N SER A 118 -6.30 8.15 -14.49
CA SER A 118 -5.49 9.06 -13.68
C SER A 118 -6.01 9.21 -12.24
N GLN A 119 -7.33 9.25 -12.05
CA GLN A 119 -7.97 9.31 -10.74
C GLN A 119 -7.73 8.04 -9.94
N SER A 120 -7.89 6.86 -10.55
CA SER A 120 -7.69 5.58 -9.87
C SER A 120 -6.27 5.43 -9.33
N GLY A 121 -5.26 5.77 -10.14
CA GLY A 121 -3.86 5.75 -9.70
C GLY A 121 -3.60 6.71 -8.53
N ARG A 122 -4.07 7.96 -8.62
CA ARG A 122 -3.93 8.92 -7.51
C ARG A 122 -4.66 8.48 -6.24
N THR A 123 -5.83 7.88 -6.38
CA THR A 123 -6.62 7.39 -5.23
C THR A 123 -5.88 6.27 -4.52
N LEU A 124 -5.40 5.25 -5.25
CA LEU A 124 -4.66 4.14 -4.67
C LEU A 124 -3.37 4.61 -4.00
N ASP A 125 -2.61 5.47 -4.68
CA ASP A 125 -1.37 6.02 -4.11
C ASP A 125 -1.62 6.84 -2.84
N THR A 126 -2.69 7.64 -2.82
CA THR A 126 -3.08 8.42 -1.64
C THR A 126 -3.47 7.51 -0.48
N ILE A 127 -4.27 6.47 -0.72
CA ILE A 127 -4.68 5.51 0.31
C ILE A 127 -3.47 4.80 0.90
N THR A 128 -2.56 4.32 0.03
CA THR A 128 -1.33 3.65 0.47
C THR A 128 -0.46 4.60 1.31
N ARG A 129 -0.28 5.84 0.87
CA ARG A 129 0.45 6.86 1.60
C ARG A 129 -0.16 7.15 2.98
N GLU A 130 -1.48 7.29 3.06
CA GLU A 130 -2.17 7.54 4.35
C GLU A 130 -1.99 6.37 5.32
N ILE A 131 -2.05 5.12 4.82
CA ILE A 131 -1.82 3.92 5.64
C ILE A 131 -0.37 3.88 6.16
N VAL A 132 0.61 4.18 5.30
CA VAL A 132 2.02 4.23 5.70
C VAL A 132 2.25 5.34 6.74
N ASN A 133 1.66 6.52 6.52
CA ASN A 133 1.79 7.65 7.44
C ASN A 133 1.09 7.45 8.79
N ALA A 134 0.10 6.57 8.85
CA ALA A 134 -0.59 6.20 10.10
C ALA A 134 0.19 5.18 10.95
N GLY A 135 1.33 4.68 10.44
CA GLY A 135 2.18 3.74 11.16
C GLY A 135 2.77 4.35 12.44
N THR A 136 3.00 3.49 13.44
CA THR A 136 3.59 3.89 14.73
C THR A 136 5.12 3.83 14.74
N ASN A 137 5.71 3.10 13.80
CA ASN A 137 7.17 3.00 13.66
C ASN A 137 7.66 4.15 12.77
N VAL A 138 7.92 5.29 13.37
CA VAL A 138 8.32 6.51 12.66
C VAL A 138 9.62 7.03 13.26
N ILE A 139 10.55 7.41 12.41
CA ILE A 139 11.77 8.13 12.78
C ILE A 139 11.66 9.51 12.17
N TYR A 140 11.71 10.52 12.99
CA TYR A 140 11.69 11.91 12.54
C TYR A 140 13.10 12.41 12.26
N ALA A 141 13.23 13.28 11.26
CA ALA A 141 14.49 13.95 10.99
C ALA A 141 14.84 14.88 12.15
N CYS A 142 16.10 14.85 12.59
CA CYS A 142 16.59 15.74 13.63
C CYS A 142 16.65 17.19 13.14
N GLY A 143 16.46 18.15 14.06
CA GLY A 143 16.70 19.55 13.81
C GLY A 143 18.20 19.83 13.56
N LYS A 144 18.51 21.05 13.12
CA LYS A 144 19.87 21.49 12.78
C LYS A 144 20.90 21.30 13.90
N ASP A 145 20.40 21.36 15.15
CA ASP A 145 21.23 21.19 16.37
C ASP A 145 21.33 19.73 16.83
N GLY A 146 20.86 18.75 16.03
CA GLY A 146 20.89 17.33 16.35
C GLY A 146 19.90 16.91 17.44
N GLY A 147 18.98 17.79 17.82
CA GLY A 147 17.92 17.49 18.81
C GLY A 147 17.01 16.36 18.29
N GLU A 148 16.71 15.41 19.18
CA GLU A 148 15.79 14.33 18.84
C GLU A 148 14.34 14.85 18.79
N VAL A 149 13.66 14.57 17.69
CA VAL A 149 12.26 14.93 17.48
C VAL A 149 11.42 13.68 17.71
N LEU A 150 10.48 13.75 18.64
CA LEU A 150 9.65 12.60 19.04
C LEU A 150 8.23 12.66 18.44
N SER A 151 7.79 13.84 18.03
CA SER A 151 6.46 14.02 17.47
C SER A 151 6.47 14.81 16.17
N ARG A 152 5.42 14.66 15.36
CA ARG A 152 5.25 15.40 14.11
C ARG A 152 5.12 16.92 14.34
N ASP A 153 4.55 17.32 15.46
CA ASP A 153 4.32 18.74 15.78
C ASP A 153 5.61 19.49 16.12
N GLU A 154 6.67 18.78 16.49
CA GLU A 154 7.99 19.34 16.77
C GLU A 154 8.86 19.53 15.51
N LEU A 155 8.38 19.06 14.35
CA LEU A 155 9.10 19.20 13.09
C LEU A 155 9.11 20.66 12.65
N GLY A 156 10.28 21.28 12.71
CA GLY A 156 10.53 22.62 12.17
C GLY A 156 11.05 22.59 10.73
N LYS A 157 11.16 23.76 10.13
CA LYS A 157 11.70 23.93 8.77
C LYS A 157 13.17 23.50 8.61
N ASP A 158 13.90 23.35 9.72
CA ASP A 158 15.29 22.93 9.75
C ASP A 158 15.44 21.40 9.90
N CYS A 159 14.32 20.68 10.11
CA CYS A 159 14.30 19.22 10.18
C CYS A 159 14.26 18.62 8.77
N VAL A 160 15.43 18.44 8.17
CA VAL A 160 15.59 17.87 6.83
C VAL A 160 16.14 16.46 6.91
N LEU A 161 15.75 15.63 5.94
CA LEU A 161 16.32 14.30 5.82
C LEU A 161 17.82 14.39 5.55
N SER A 162 18.64 13.86 6.43
CA SER A 162 20.10 13.82 6.32
C SER A 162 20.60 12.37 6.22
N VAL A 163 21.82 12.21 5.77
CA VAL A 163 22.48 10.90 5.72
C VAL A 163 22.56 10.27 7.12
N ASP A 164 22.78 11.09 8.14
CA ASP A 164 22.80 10.64 9.55
C ASP A 164 21.45 10.04 9.98
N THR A 165 20.33 10.65 9.57
CA THR A 165 18.98 10.11 9.84
C THR A 165 18.79 8.73 9.22
N VAL A 166 19.32 8.52 8.01
CA VAL A 166 19.26 7.22 7.34
C VAL A 166 20.11 6.18 8.06
N PHE A 167 21.33 6.52 8.49
CA PHE A 167 22.16 5.61 9.27
C PHE A 167 21.55 5.27 10.63
N ARG A 168 20.92 6.24 11.31
CA ARG A 168 20.18 5.98 12.57
C ARG A 168 19.02 5.02 12.33
N ALA A 169 18.28 5.19 11.24
CA ALA A 169 17.19 4.29 10.88
C ALA A 169 17.70 2.86 10.60
N ALA A 170 18.80 2.72 9.88
CA ALA A 170 19.43 1.42 9.60
C ALA A 170 19.90 0.75 10.91
N ALA A 171 20.61 1.49 11.76
CA ALA A 171 21.08 0.98 13.05
C ALA A 171 19.92 0.55 13.97
N GLN A 172 18.79 1.27 13.93
CA GLN A 172 17.61 0.90 14.71
C GLN A 172 16.97 -0.39 14.16
N LEU A 173 16.89 -0.56 12.85
CA LEU A 173 16.39 -1.80 12.24
C LEU A 173 17.29 -2.98 12.58
N GLU A 174 18.60 -2.84 12.48
CA GLU A 174 19.56 -3.87 12.88
C GLU A 174 19.43 -4.23 14.39
N SER A 175 19.25 -3.24 15.25
CA SER A 175 19.05 -3.48 16.69
C SER A 175 17.76 -4.28 16.98
N MET A 176 16.77 -4.17 16.12
CA MET A 176 15.51 -4.92 16.19
C MET A 176 15.59 -6.30 15.49
N ASN A 177 16.76 -6.70 15.01
CA ASN A 177 17.01 -7.90 14.20
C ASN A 177 16.07 -7.96 12.97
N ALA A 178 15.90 -6.84 12.29
CA ALA A 178 15.20 -6.83 11.00
C ALA A 178 16.12 -7.43 9.93
N ASP A 179 15.62 -8.44 9.22
CA ASP A 179 16.34 -9.03 8.10
C ASP A 179 16.34 -8.05 6.92
N GLY A 180 17.46 -8.03 6.18
CA GLY A 180 17.55 -7.26 4.95
C GLY A 180 16.60 -7.81 3.88
N ILE A 181 16.16 -6.95 2.97
CA ILE A 181 15.41 -7.35 1.77
C ILE A 181 16.45 -7.72 0.71
N ASP A 182 16.47 -9.00 0.30
CA ASP A 182 17.32 -9.51 -0.79
C ASP A 182 16.75 -9.18 -2.17
#